data_a70340b81f5cc99e8f8adb24243d44c5
#
_entry.id   a70340b81f5cc99e8f8adb24243d44c5
#
_cell.length_a   1.000
_cell.length_b   1.000
_cell.length_c   1.000
_cell.angle_alpha   90.00
_cell.angle_beta   90.00
_cell.angle_gamma   90.00
#
_symmetry.space_group_name_H-M   'P 1'
#
loop_
_entity.id
_entity.type
_entity.pdbx_description
1 polymer ?
#
loop_
_entity_poly.entity_id
_entity_poly.type
_entity_poly.pdbx_seq_one_letter_code
_entity_poly.pdbx_strand_id
1 'polypeptide(L)'
;MAVIGLFVFVALYYVRAGYGVFYSAKWGPSLPNRWGWVLMESPVFVAMTLLWLFSERTGQAVPLVFFLFFQTHYFIRSFVFPCLIRGKGRMPIAIVAMGALFNTMNAFMQGGWIFYFSPAYPTSWFLTPQFIVGTLLFFFGMAVNQHSDAIIRGLRQPGDTRHYIPQGGMFRYVSSANYFGELVEWIGFAVL
;
A
#
# COMPACT_ATOMS: atom_id res chain seq x y z
N MET A 1 16.09 -1.77 -1.44
CA MET A 1 14.82 -2.16 -0.73
C MET A 1 14.87 -3.55 -0.13
N ALA A 2 15.31 -4.62 -0.82
CA ALA A 2 15.37 -5.97 -0.24
C ALA A 2 16.17 -6.04 1.07
N VAL A 3 17.34 -5.40 1.14
CA VAL A 3 18.16 -5.33 2.37
C VAL A 3 17.43 -4.60 3.50
N ILE A 4 16.77 -3.47 3.18
CA ILE A 4 15.97 -2.73 4.16
C ILE A 4 14.79 -3.58 4.63
N GLY A 5 14.10 -4.24 3.71
CA GLY A 5 12.99 -5.15 4.04
C GLY A 5 13.43 -6.30 4.94
N LEU A 6 14.57 -6.92 4.67
CA LEU A 6 15.13 -7.98 5.51
C LEU A 6 15.49 -7.47 6.90
N PHE A 7 16.12 -6.29 6.98
CA PHE A 7 16.44 -5.67 8.26
C PHE A 7 15.18 -5.36 9.09
N VAL A 8 14.16 -4.76 8.46
CA VAL A 8 12.87 -4.47 9.10
C VAL A 8 12.18 -5.76 9.56
N PHE A 9 12.19 -6.81 8.71
CA PHE A 9 11.63 -8.12 9.06
C PHE A 9 12.28 -8.71 10.31
N VAL A 10 13.62 -8.71 10.37
CA VAL A 10 14.38 -9.18 11.53
C VAL A 10 14.10 -8.31 12.76
N ALA A 11 14.06 -6.98 12.59
CA ALA A 11 13.78 -6.06 13.69
C ALA A 11 12.37 -6.28 14.27
N LEU A 12 11.36 -6.51 13.43
CA LEU A 12 9.98 -6.76 13.86
C LEU A 12 9.79 -8.10 14.57
N TYR A 13 10.71 -9.04 14.41
CA TYR A 13 10.72 -10.27 15.19
C TYR A 13 11.00 -9.99 16.67
N TYR A 14 11.84 -9.01 16.98
CA TYR A 14 12.23 -8.64 18.34
C TYR A 14 11.44 -7.45 18.90
N VAL A 15 11.01 -6.53 18.04
CA VAL A 15 10.35 -5.28 18.43
C VAL A 15 8.95 -5.21 17.81
N ARG A 16 7.92 -5.19 18.66
CA ARG A 16 6.54 -5.03 18.18
C ARG A 16 6.29 -3.58 17.77
N ALA A 17 5.81 -3.38 16.55
CA ALA A 17 5.39 -2.06 16.09
C ALA A 17 4.22 -1.54 16.96
N GLY A 18 4.40 -0.37 17.55
CA GLY A 18 3.52 0.17 18.60
C GLY A 18 2.23 0.81 18.08
N TYR A 19 1.55 0.20 17.11
CA TYR A 19 0.26 0.68 16.58
C TYR A 19 -0.80 -0.43 16.51
N GLY A 20 -2.04 -0.08 16.22
CA GLY A 20 -3.15 -1.03 16.16
C GLY A 20 -3.38 -1.74 17.49
N VAL A 21 -3.42 -3.08 17.46
CA VAL A 21 -3.57 -3.94 18.65
C VAL A 21 -2.40 -3.75 19.64
N PHE A 22 -1.20 -3.46 19.11
CA PHE A 22 0.03 -3.29 19.89
C PHE A 22 0.34 -1.82 20.19
N TYR A 23 -0.65 -0.93 20.10
CA TYR A 23 -0.43 0.48 20.43
C TYR A 23 0.29 0.64 21.77
N SER A 24 1.35 1.44 21.78
CA SER A 24 2.13 1.74 22.95
C SER A 24 2.56 3.20 22.97
N ALA A 25 2.30 3.88 24.08
CA ALA A 25 2.74 5.26 24.31
C ALA A 25 4.28 5.40 24.40
N LYS A 26 5.02 4.31 24.57
CA LYS A 26 6.49 4.29 24.54
C LYS A 26 7.08 4.75 23.21
N TRP A 27 6.27 4.72 22.12
CA TRP A 27 6.67 5.21 20.80
C TRP A 27 6.50 6.73 20.63
N GLY A 28 6.22 7.46 21.73
CA GLY A 28 6.12 8.91 21.77
C GLY A 28 4.72 9.46 21.44
N PRO A 29 4.65 10.74 21.05
CA PRO A 29 3.39 11.41 20.73
C PRO A 29 2.64 10.67 19.62
N SER A 30 1.31 10.71 19.68
CA SER A 30 0.45 10.01 18.74
C SER A 30 -0.70 10.88 18.25
N LEU A 31 -1.21 10.60 17.07
CA LEU A 31 -2.35 11.26 16.46
C LEU A 31 -3.48 10.26 16.15
N PRO A 32 -4.70 10.74 15.86
CA PRO A 32 -5.79 9.85 15.48
C PRO A 32 -5.41 8.99 14.28
N ASN A 33 -5.75 7.69 14.34
CA ASN A 33 -5.33 6.70 13.35
C ASN A 33 -5.67 7.09 11.90
N ARG A 34 -6.84 7.72 11.69
CA ARG A 34 -7.26 8.24 10.37
C ARG A 34 -6.22 9.19 9.77
N TRP A 35 -5.79 10.18 10.54
CA TRP A 35 -4.77 11.15 10.09
C TRP A 35 -3.40 10.51 9.98
N GLY A 36 -3.09 9.53 10.84
CA GLY A 36 -1.87 8.73 10.73
C GLY A 36 -1.74 8.06 9.37
N TRP A 37 -2.81 7.41 8.91
CA TRP A 37 -2.84 6.78 7.59
C TRP A 37 -2.71 7.79 6.46
N VAL A 38 -3.46 8.90 6.48
CA VAL A 38 -3.34 9.94 5.44
C VAL A 38 -1.90 10.45 5.35
N LEU A 39 -1.30 10.85 6.47
CA LEU A 39 0.05 11.41 6.48
C LEU A 39 1.14 10.39 6.14
N MET A 40 0.91 9.12 6.41
CA MET A 40 1.84 8.04 6.10
C MET A 40 1.83 7.67 4.61
N GLU A 41 0.65 7.68 3.99
CA GLU A 41 0.46 7.17 2.63
C GLU A 41 0.40 8.28 1.56
N SER A 42 -0.02 9.52 1.90
CA SER A 42 -0.13 10.58 0.90
C SER A 42 1.22 11.06 0.31
N PRO A 43 2.37 11.01 1.01
CA PRO A 43 3.64 11.41 0.42
C PRO A 43 4.03 10.61 -0.82
N VAL A 44 3.74 9.30 -0.85
CA VAL A 44 4.04 8.47 -2.02
C VAL A 44 3.16 8.84 -3.21
N PHE A 45 1.87 9.12 -2.97
CA PHE A 45 0.95 9.59 -4.01
C PHE A 45 1.43 10.89 -4.65
N VAL A 46 1.84 11.86 -3.82
CA VAL A 46 2.36 13.15 -4.28
C VAL A 46 3.70 12.97 -5.01
N ALA A 47 4.65 12.22 -4.42
CA ALA A 47 5.95 12.00 -5.02
C ALA A 47 5.86 11.32 -6.40
N MET A 48 5.02 10.27 -6.53
CA MET A 48 4.81 9.60 -7.81
C MET A 48 4.17 10.52 -8.85
N THR A 49 3.22 11.37 -8.43
CA THR A 49 2.60 12.39 -9.31
C THR A 49 3.66 13.38 -9.80
N LEU A 50 4.51 13.90 -8.92
CA LEU A 50 5.55 14.84 -9.31
C LEU A 50 6.57 14.19 -10.25
N LEU A 51 7.02 12.96 -9.94
CA LEU A 51 7.92 12.22 -10.82
C LEU A 51 7.35 12.03 -12.22
N TRP A 52 6.05 11.71 -12.32
CA TRP A 52 5.37 11.57 -13.61
C TRP A 52 5.27 12.91 -14.35
N LEU A 53 4.81 13.99 -13.68
CA LEU A 53 4.61 15.31 -14.29
C LEU A 53 5.91 15.93 -14.82
N PHE A 54 7.04 15.69 -14.14
CA PHE A 54 8.36 16.21 -14.54
C PHE A 54 9.12 15.26 -15.49
N SER A 55 8.53 14.13 -15.88
CA SER A 55 9.14 13.21 -16.83
C SER A 55 8.79 13.59 -18.29
N GLU A 56 9.65 13.19 -19.21
CA GLU A 56 9.38 13.29 -20.65
C GLU A 56 8.40 12.21 -21.17
N ARG A 57 7.88 11.35 -20.26
CA ARG A 57 7.03 10.20 -20.58
C ARG A 57 5.55 10.43 -20.32
N THR A 58 5.14 11.65 -19.99
CA THR A 58 3.73 11.99 -19.69
C THR A 58 2.76 11.70 -20.83
N GLY A 59 3.25 11.79 -22.10
CA GLY A 59 2.46 11.46 -23.30
C GLY A 59 2.51 9.98 -23.73
N GLN A 60 3.22 9.12 -23.01
CA GLN A 60 3.39 7.72 -23.39
C GLN A 60 2.35 6.83 -22.70
N ALA A 61 1.64 6.00 -23.50
CA ALA A 61 0.51 5.21 -23.01
C ALA A 61 0.90 4.17 -21.93
N VAL A 62 2.01 3.46 -22.11
CA VAL A 62 2.40 2.39 -21.18
C VAL A 62 2.84 2.94 -19.82
N PRO A 63 3.75 3.93 -19.72
CA PRO A 63 4.07 4.61 -18.47
C PRO A 63 2.85 5.25 -17.79
N LEU A 64 1.90 5.79 -18.56
CA LEU A 64 0.66 6.33 -18.02
C LEU A 64 -0.18 5.24 -17.35
N VAL A 65 -0.31 4.05 -17.95
CA VAL A 65 -1.04 2.93 -17.34
C VAL A 65 -0.37 2.45 -16.06
N PHE A 66 0.96 2.35 -16.03
CA PHE A 66 1.69 2.01 -14.80
C PHE A 66 1.48 3.07 -13.71
N PHE A 67 1.54 4.35 -14.07
CA PHE A 67 1.20 5.45 -13.18
C PHE A 67 -0.21 5.30 -12.61
N LEU A 68 -1.21 5.04 -13.45
CA LEU A 68 -2.60 4.90 -13.01
C LEU A 68 -2.80 3.71 -12.07
N PHE A 69 -2.15 2.58 -12.32
CA PHE A 69 -2.23 1.42 -11.42
C PHE A 69 -1.65 1.77 -10.04
N PHE A 70 -0.44 2.33 -10.02
CA PHE A 70 0.20 2.76 -8.78
C PHE A 70 -0.65 3.79 -8.03
N GLN A 71 -1.15 4.80 -8.72
CA GLN A 71 -1.98 5.85 -8.12
C GLN A 71 -3.34 5.34 -7.64
N THR A 72 -3.93 4.35 -8.31
CA THR A 72 -5.20 3.73 -7.86
C THR A 72 -5.01 3.08 -6.50
N HIS A 73 -3.95 2.29 -6.32
CA HIS A 73 -3.62 1.71 -5.01
C HIS A 73 -3.46 2.78 -3.94
N TYR A 74 -2.57 3.74 -4.18
CA TYR A 74 -2.26 4.76 -3.16
C TYR A 74 -3.40 5.77 -2.94
N PHE A 75 -4.23 6.04 -3.93
CA PHE A 75 -5.46 6.81 -3.73
C PHE A 75 -6.39 6.12 -2.73
N ILE A 76 -6.59 4.82 -2.92
CA ILE A 76 -7.41 4.02 -1.99
C ILE A 76 -6.79 4.02 -0.59
N ARG A 77 -5.48 3.78 -0.46
CA ARG A 77 -4.79 3.70 0.83
C ARG A 77 -4.69 5.03 1.55
N SER A 78 -4.43 6.13 0.82
CA SER A 78 -4.22 7.47 1.40
C SER A 78 -5.53 8.17 1.76
N PHE A 79 -6.58 8.00 0.96
CA PHE A 79 -7.78 8.83 1.07
C PHE A 79 -9.06 8.04 1.35
N VAL A 80 -9.27 6.91 0.66
CA VAL A 80 -10.49 6.12 0.83
C VAL A 80 -10.44 5.32 2.13
N PHE A 81 -9.40 4.51 2.32
CA PHE A 81 -9.25 3.65 3.49
C PHE A 81 -9.32 4.41 4.83
N PRO A 82 -8.61 5.55 5.01
CA PRO A 82 -8.69 6.31 6.25
C PRO A 82 -10.09 6.84 6.56
N CYS A 83 -10.86 7.21 5.52
CA CYS A 83 -12.25 7.66 5.68
C CYS A 83 -13.18 6.53 6.17
N LEU A 84 -12.85 5.28 5.86
CA LEU A 84 -13.62 4.10 6.23
C LEU A 84 -13.27 3.53 7.61
N ILE A 85 -12.22 4.03 8.27
CA ILE A 85 -11.82 3.57 9.62
C ILE A 85 -12.90 3.91 10.64
N ARG A 86 -13.43 2.89 11.32
CA ARG A 86 -14.51 3.03 12.33
C ARG A 86 -14.01 3.16 13.77
N GLY A 87 -12.76 2.84 14.05
CA GLY A 87 -12.19 2.84 15.40
C GLY A 87 -11.63 4.21 15.81
N LYS A 88 -11.50 4.42 17.14
CA LYS A 88 -10.85 5.59 17.76
C LYS A 88 -9.36 5.35 18.07
N GLY A 89 -8.70 4.43 17.35
CA GLY A 89 -7.29 4.12 17.55
C GLY A 89 -6.37 5.31 17.31
N ARG A 90 -5.18 5.23 17.87
CA ARG A 90 -4.12 6.22 17.71
C ARG A 90 -2.89 5.59 17.07
N MET A 91 -2.10 6.39 16.36
CA MET A 91 -0.86 5.97 15.72
C MET A 91 0.27 6.88 16.19
N PRO A 92 1.40 6.34 16.69
CA PRO A 92 2.56 7.13 17.06
C PRO A 92 3.14 7.86 15.84
N ILE A 93 3.56 9.12 16.04
CA ILE A 93 4.16 9.93 14.98
C ILE A 93 5.43 9.29 14.41
N ALA A 94 6.20 8.60 15.24
CA ALA A 94 7.37 7.85 14.79
C ALA A 94 7.02 6.79 13.73
N ILE A 95 5.92 6.04 13.93
CA ILE A 95 5.43 5.04 12.97
C ILE A 95 4.99 5.73 11.67
N VAL A 96 4.26 6.85 11.77
CA VAL A 96 3.84 7.64 10.61
C VAL A 96 5.05 8.11 9.81
N ALA A 97 6.06 8.67 10.47
CA ALA A 97 7.27 9.15 9.81
C ALA A 97 8.07 8.03 9.12
N MET A 98 8.20 6.88 9.79
CA MET A 98 8.86 5.70 9.21
C MET A 98 8.12 5.20 7.95
N GLY A 99 6.81 5.09 8.01
CA GLY A 99 5.99 4.67 6.88
C GLY A 99 6.03 5.69 5.74
N ALA A 100 5.91 7.00 6.04
CA ALA A 100 6.01 8.04 5.04
C ALA A 100 7.37 8.04 4.33
N LEU A 101 8.46 7.87 5.08
CA LEU A 101 9.81 7.75 4.50
C LEU A 101 9.91 6.52 3.58
N PHE A 102 9.48 5.35 4.06
CA PHE A 102 9.49 4.12 3.28
C PHE A 102 8.66 4.28 1.98
N ASN A 103 7.47 4.82 2.08
CA ASN A 103 6.56 5.05 0.96
C ASN A 103 7.14 6.05 -0.05
N THR A 104 7.76 7.13 0.44
CA THR A 104 8.44 8.10 -0.44
C THR A 104 9.59 7.44 -1.20
N MET A 105 10.42 6.64 -0.52
CA MET A 105 11.48 5.87 -1.17
C MET A 105 10.93 4.90 -2.22
N ASN A 106 9.80 4.25 -1.94
CA ASN A 106 9.13 3.39 -2.91
C ASN A 106 8.70 4.15 -4.16
N ALA A 107 8.10 5.36 -4.02
CA ALA A 107 7.77 6.20 -5.16
C ALA A 107 8.99 6.54 -6.02
N PHE A 108 10.10 6.95 -5.40
CA PHE A 108 11.33 7.27 -6.13
C PHE A 108 11.92 6.05 -6.85
N MET A 109 11.84 4.87 -6.26
CA MET A 109 12.33 3.65 -6.91
C MET A 109 11.45 3.25 -8.10
N GLN A 110 10.13 3.15 -7.90
CA GLN A 110 9.19 2.71 -8.93
C GLN A 110 9.04 3.79 -10.02
N GLY A 111 8.78 5.03 -9.62
CA GLY A 111 8.64 6.14 -10.57
C GLY A 111 9.96 6.49 -11.25
N GLY A 112 11.08 6.43 -10.53
CA GLY A 112 12.42 6.60 -11.10
C GLY A 112 12.69 5.57 -12.21
N TRP A 113 12.39 4.29 -11.94
CA TRP A 113 12.52 3.26 -12.95
C TRP A 113 11.58 3.50 -14.13
N ILE A 114 10.29 3.60 -13.90
CA ILE A 114 9.26 3.70 -14.95
C ILE A 114 9.46 4.94 -15.83
N PHE A 115 9.77 6.09 -15.23
CA PHE A 115 9.75 7.36 -15.96
C PHE A 115 11.10 7.84 -16.45
N TYR A 116 12.22 7.36 -15.85
CA TYR A 116 13.53 7.91 -16.17
C TYR A 116 14.55 6.86 -16.62
N PHE A 117 14.57 5.66 -16.01
CA PHE A 117 15.67 4.72 -16.20
C PHE A 117 15.32 3.50 -17.05
N SER A 118 14.04 3.09 -17.12
CA SER A 118 13.64 1.93 -17.92
C SER A 118 13.86 2.20 -19.42
N PRO A 119 14.02 1.15 -20.23
CA PRO A 119 13.86 1.29 -21.69
C PRO A 119 12.50 1.87 -22.07
N ALA A 120 12.39 2.42 -23.28
CA ALA A 120 11.09 2.87 -23.79
C ALA A 120 10.14 1.67 -23.95
N TYR A 121 8.91 1.84 -23.49
CA TYR A 121 7.87 0.82 -23.62
C TYR A 121 7.07 1.08 -24.92
N PRO A 122 7.16 0.20 -25.92
CA PRO A 122 6.30 0.31 -27.11
C PRO A 122 4.86 -0.02 -26.75
N THR A 123 3.88 0.47 -27.51
CA THR A 123 2.46 0.18 -27.29
C THR A 123 2.13 -1.31 -27.40
N SER A 124 2.94 -2.08 -28.16
CA SER A 124 2.85 -3.55 -28.22
C SER A 124 3.08 -4.22 -26.86
N TRP A 125 3.67 -3.52 -25.88
CA TRP A 125 3.81 -4.01 -24.52
C TRP A 125 2.47 -4.45 -23.89
N PHE A 126 1.38 -3.78 -24.23
CA PHE A 126 0.04 -4.16 -23.77
C PHE A 126 -0.41 -5.56 -24.20
N LEU A 127 0.19 -6.11 -25.24
CA LEU A 127 -0.12 -7.46 -25.75
C LEU A 127 0.84 -8.53 -25.23
N THR A 128 1.82 -8.16 -24.42
CA THR A 128 2.77 -9.12 -23.87
C THR A 128 2.12 -9.96 -22.78
N PRO A 129 2.53 -11.24 -22.62
CA PRO A 129 2.06 -12.08 -21.53
C PRO A 129 2.35 -11.44 -20.15
N GLN A 130 3.47 -10.76 -19.99
CA GLN A 130 3.86 -10.07 -18.77
C GLN A 130 2.82 -9.01 -18.39
N PHE A 131 2.44 -8.14 -19.32
CA PHE A 131 1.45 -7.11 -19.06
C PHE A 131 0.08 -7.72 -18.72
N ILE A 132 -0.35 -8.72 -19.47
CA ILE A 132 -1.67 -9.36 -19.26
C ILE A 132 -1.70 -10.05 -17.88
N VAL A 133 -0.70 -10.90 -17.59
CA VAL A 133 -0.64 -11.64 -16.31
C VAL A 133 -0.45 -10.68 -15.14
N GLY A 134 0.45 -9.70 -15.27
CA GLY A 134 0.68 -8.68 -14.25
C GLY A 134 -0.58 -7.89 -13.93
N THR A 135 -1.32 -7.46 -14.96
CA THR A 135 -2.60 -6.75 -14.81
C THR A 135 -3.64 -7.60 -14.07
N LEU A 136 -3.79 -8.88 -14.45
CA LEU A 136 -4.74 -9.79 -13.80
C LEU A 136 -4.39 -10.00 -12.33
N LEU A 137 -3.10 -10.23 -12.01
CA LEU A 137 -2.63 -10.38 -10.64
C LEU A 137 -2.84 -9.10 -9.83
N PHE A 138 -2.56 -7.93 -10.42
CA PHE A 138 -2.73 -6.64 -9.76
C PHE A 138 -4.19 -6.42 -9.33
N PHE A 139 -5.14 -6.54 -10.24
CA PHE A 139 -6.54 -6.33 -9.91
C PHE A 139 -7.14 -7.45 -9.03
N PHE A 140 -6.70 -8.70 -9.21
CA PHE A 140 -7.08 -9.77 -8.31
C PHE A 140 -6.59 -9.50 -6.88
N GLY A 141 -5.32 -9.14 -6.72
CA GLY A 141 -4.73 -8.79 -5.42
C GLY A 141 -5.46 -7.62 -4.75
N MET A 142 -5.72 -6.55 -5.51
CA MET A 142 -6.50 -5.40 -5.05
C MET A 142 -7.91 -5.80 -4.61
N ALA A 143 -8.60 -6.62 -5.38
CA ALA A 143 -9.95 -7.09 -5.02
C ALA A 143 -9.93 -7.91 -3.71
N VAL A 144 -8.95 -8.79 -3.54
CA VAL A 144 -8.77 -9.57 -2.29
C VAL A 144 -8.46 -8.64 -1.13
N ASN A 145 -7.57 -7.66 -1.29
CA ASN A 145 -7.23 -6.67 -0.26
C ASN A 145 -8.48 -5.89 0.17
N GLN A 146 -9.19 -5.27 -0.77
CA GLN A 146 -10.38 -4.45 -0.48
C GLN A 146 -11.53 -5.26 0.15
N HIS A 147 -11.77 -6.48 -0.35
CA HIS A 147 -12.78 -7.37 0.22
C HIS A 147 -12.43 -7.78 1.65
N SER A 148 -11.18 -8.12 1.91
CA SER A 148 -10.69 -8.50 3.24
C SER A 148 -10.77 -7.34 4.23
N ASP A 149 -10.38 -6.13 3.81
CA ASP A 149 -10.53 -4.92 4.61
C ASP A 149 -12.00 -4.60 4.91
N ALA A 150 -12.91 -4.86 3.97
CA ALA A 150 -14.36 -4.71 4.19
C ALA A 150 -14.88 -5.69 5.26
N ILE A 151 -14.42 -6.94 5.25
CA ILE A 151 -14.73 -7.92 6.30
C ILE A 151 -14.24 -7.41 7.66
N ILE A 152 -12.98 -6.98 7.78
CA ILE A 152 -12.42 -6.46 9.03
C ILE A 152 -13.22 -5.25 9.55
N ARG A 153 -13.58 -4.32 8.67
CA ARG A 153 -14.40 -3.16 9.02
C ARG A 153 -15.80 -3.55 9.50
N GLY A 154 -16.37 -4.58 8.91
CA GLY A 154 -17.70 -5.10 9.26
C GLY A 154 -17.77 -5.73 10.65
N LEU A 155 -16.64 -6.20 11.20
CA LEU A 155 -16.58 -6.80 12.52
C LEU A 155 -16.78 -5.81 13.67
N ARG A 156 -16.55 -4.50 13.44
CA ARG A 156 -16.61 -3.49 14.49
C ARG A 156 -17.88 -2.66 14.43
N GLN A 157 -18.59 -2.63 15.56
CA GLN A 157 -19.67 -1.67 15.76
C GLN A 157 -19.09 -0.28 16.11
N PRO A 158 -19.81 0.81 15.85
CA PRO A 158 -19.39 2.15 16.26
C PRO A 158 -19.12 2.21 17.77
N GLY A 159 -17.90 2.61 18.15
CA GLY A 159 -17.47 2.69 19.56
C GLY A 159 -16.90 1.38 20.13
N ASP A 160 -16.92 0.27 19.41
CA ASP A 160 -16.33 -0.99 19.86
C ASP A 160 -14.79 -0.93 19.75
N THR A 161 -14.12 -1.29 20.85
CA THR A 161 -12.65 -1.35 20.93
C THR A 161 -12.12 -2.78 20.90
N ARG A 162 -12.98 -3.77 20.89
CA ARG A 162 -12.60 -5.20 20.87
C ARG A 162 -11.98 -5.58 19.54
N HIS A 163 -11.20 -6.64 19.56
CA HIS A 163 -10.60 -7.24 18.38
C HIS A 163 -11.25 -8.60 18.11
N TYR A 164 -11.64 -8.80 16.87
CA TYR A 164 -12.31 -10.02 16.41
C TYR A 164 -11.44 -10.71 15.36
N ILE A 165 -11.50 -12.04 15.34
CA ILE A 165 -10.86 -12.84 14.31
C ILE A 165 -11.76 -12.82 13.08
N PRO A 166 -11.30 -12.27 11.94
CA PRO A 166 -12.09 -12.22 10.73
C PRO A 166 -12.36 -13.62 10.17
N GLN A 167 -13.54 -13.82 9.61
CA GLN A 167 -14.01 -15.07 9.04
C GLN A 167 -14.57 -14.83 7.64
N GLY A 168 -14.51 -15.85 6.79
CA GLY A 168 -15.05 -15.78 5.42
C GLY A 168 -14.05 -15.22 4.40
N GLY A 169 -14.44 -15.18 3.14
CA GLY A 169 -13.56 -14.77 2.04
C GLY A 169 -12.22 -15.50 2.07
N MET A 170 -11.15 -14.79 1.76
CA MET A 170 -9.80 -15.35 1.80
C MET A 170 -9.28 -15.64 3.21
N PHE A 171 -9.93 -15.13 4.29
CA PHE A 171 -9.60 -15.52 5.67
C PHE A 171 -9.85 -16.99 5.98
N ARG A 172 -10.53 -17.73 5.10
CA ARG A 172 -10.63 -19.19 5.20
C ARG A 172 -9.31 -19.90 4.92
N TYR A 173 -8.40 -19.26 4.20
CA TYR A 173 -7.15 -19.86 3.70
C TYR A 173 -5.90 -19.23 4.32
N VAL A 174 -5.95 -17.93 4.60
CA VAL A 174 -4.80 -17.19 5.16
C VAL A 174 -5.27 -16.26 6.28
N SER A 175 -4.49 -16.17 7.36
CA SER A 175 -4.81 -15.37 8.55
C SER A 175 -4.80 -13.86 8.31
N SER A 176 -4.03 -13.39 7.32
CA SER A 176 -3.86 -11.97 6.97
C SER A 176 -4.22 -11.74 5.51
N ALA A 177 -5.48 -12.02 5.17
CA ALA A 177 -5.94 -12.03 3.79
C ALA A 177 -5.84 -10.66 3.09
N ASN A 178 -5.94 -9.57 3.83
CA ASN A 178 -5.72 -8.22 3.29
C ASN A 178 -4.25 -8.00 2.86
N TYR A 179 -3.27 -8.40 3.67
CA TYR A 179 -1.86 -8.33 3.30
C TYR A 179 -1.49 -9.32 2.20
N PHE A 180 -2.12 -10.50 2.19
CA PHE A 180 -1.97 -11.45 1.08
C PHE A 180 -2.42 -10.83 -0.24
N GLY A 181 -3.59 -10.17 -0.26
CA GLY A 181 -4.08 -9.47 -1.43
C GLY A 181 -3.11 -8.38 -1.89
N GLU A 182 -2.61 -7.57 -0.97
CA GLU A 182 -1.63 -6.51 -1.26
C GLU A 182 -0.30 -7.08 -1.79
N LEU A 183 0.16 -8.21 -1.25
CA LEU A 183 1.35 -8.89 -1.77
C LEU A 183 1.16 -9.35 -3.23
N VAL A 184 0.02 -9.99 -3.54
CA VAL A 184 -0.31 -10.44 -4.90
C VAL A 184 -0.44 -9.25 -5.85
N GLU A 185 -1.04 -8.15 -5.42
CA GLU A 185 -1.15 -6.89 -6.16
C GLU A 185 0.24 -6.37 -6.55
N TRP A 186 1.17 -6.28 -5.58
CA TRP A 186 2.53 -5.79 -5.85
C TRP A 186 3.39 -6.77 -6.66
N ILE A 187 3.16 -8.08 -6.54
CA ILE A 187 3.76 -9.06 -7.46
C ILE A 187 3.25 -8.80 -8.88
N GLY A 188 1.94 -8.58 -9.04
CA GLY A 188 1.36 -8.21 -10.33
C GLY A 188 1.99 -6.95 -10.91
N PHE A 189 2.15 -5.90 -10.11
CA PHE A 189 2.80 -4.66 -10.54
C PHE A 189 4.29 -4.86 -10.91
N ALA A 190 4.99 -5.75 -10.24
CA ALA A 190 6.39 -6.05 -10.55
C ALA A 190 6.58 -6.91 -11.81
N VAL A 191 5.54 -7.61 -12.25
CA VAL A 191 5.53 -8.41 -13.48
C VAL A 191 5.23 -7.55 -14.73
N LEU A 192 4.51 -6.44 -14.56
CA LEU A 192 4.20 -5.47 -15.62
C LEU A 192 5.45 -4.89 -16.26
#